data_12655bc0d14d562d6f9960fc030c15a7
#
_entry.id   12655bc0d14d562d6f9960fc030c15a7
#
_cell.length_a   1.000
_cell.length_b   1.000
_cell.length_c   1.000
_cell.angle_alpha   90.00
_cell.angle_beta   90.00
_cell.angle_gamma   90.00
#
_symmetry.space_group_name_H-M   'P 1'
#
loop_
_entity.id
_entity.type
_entity.pdbx_description
1 polymer ?
#
loop_
_entity_poly.entity_id
_entity_poly.type
_entity_poly.pdbx_seq_one_letter_code
_entity_poly.pdbx_strand_id
1 'polypeptide(L)'
;MEYNQSSEMQEPSIDTDKLSYEIFSILESKFLFGYDDQKLWVPKQISPATIEAKSEPQNPSVLTENNGNGLSAIKNQRGKICILSVDGGGSLKGIISGKALAYLENALKVKSGDPDARVADYFDVAAGTGIGGIFTAMLFGTKDHNRPILKAEETWRFLADQGKKFLTSGNINGGFLKRFFKGSSTGSTAATAGLEKAMKETFTEKGRNLTLKDTLKPVLIPCYDLSSTAPFLFSRADALETDSFDFRLWEVCRATSAEPGLFDPVLMRSVDGQTRCLAVDGGLAMTNPTAAAITHVLHNKQEFPFVRGVEDLLVLSLGTGQILEVNYDYEQVKNWRAKQWARPMARISGDGSADSVDQAVAMAFGQCGSSNYVRIQANGSSLGRRCGPDADTDPSPHNVKTMIGIAEEMLKQKNVESVLFGGKRIGEESNSEKLDWFADQLVLEHKRRSCRIAPTVAFKQAATRTA
;
A
#
# COMPACT_ATOMS: atom_id res chain seq x y z
N MET A 1 -23.38 59.88 13.59
CA MET A 1 -23.68 58.69 12.74
C MET A 1 -23.00 57.52 13.40
N GLU A 2 -23.78 56.79 14.20
CA GLU A 2 -23.34 55.61 14.95
C GLU A 2 -23.42 54.41 14.02
N TYR A 3 -22.31 53.70 13.89
CA TYR A 3 -22.29 52.38 13.24
C TYR A 3 -22.54 51.30 14.32
N ASN A 4 -23.69 50.66 14.22
CA ASN A 4 -24.05 49.48 14.96
C ASN A 4 -23.13 48.29 14.50
N GLN A 5 -22.30 47.81 15.39
CA GLN A 5 -21.67 46.48 15.27
C GLN A 5 -22.68 45.42 15.71
N SER A 6 -23.21 44.66 14.76
CA SER A 6 -23.91 43.44 15.05
C SER A 6 -22.88 42.38 15.45
N SER A 7 -22.94 41.94 16.69
CA SER A 7 -22.21 40.77 17.19
C SER A 7 -22.81 39.52 16.57
N GLU A 8 -22.09 38.95 15.59
CA GLU A 8 -22.37 37.56 15.19
C GLU A 8 -22.04 36.62 16.36
N MET A 9 -23.06 35.96 16.88
CA MET A 9 -22.91 34.83 17.79
C MET A 9 -22.33 33.67 16.96
N GLN A 10 -21.07 33.33 17.19
CA GLN A 10 -20.49 32.08 16.68
C GLN A 10 -21.21 30.92 17.38
N GLU A 11 -21.92 30.12 16.57
CA GLU A 11 -22.41 28.82 17.03
C GLU A 11 -21.20 27.95 17.42
N PRO A 12 -21.26 27.24 18.57
CA PRO A 12 -20.19 26.36 18.97
C PRO A 12 -20.05 25.24 17.92
N SER A 13 -18.92 25.18 17.24
CA SER A 13 -18.60 24.06 16.36
C SER A 13 -18.53 22.79 17.18
N ILE A 14 -19.48 21.90 16.96
CA ILE A 14 -19.42 20.54 17.55
C ILE A 14 -18.26 19.83 16.86
N ASP A 15 -17.26 19.43 17.65
CA ASP A 15 -16.18 18.57 17.19
C ASP A 15 -16.77 17.18 16.88
N THR A 16 -17.18 17.01 15.62
CA THR A 16 -17.80 15.78 15.11
C THR A 16 -16.88 14.58 15.24
N ASP A 17 -15.58 14.77 15.21
CA ASP A 17 -14.60 13.69 15.34
C ASP A 17 -14.54 13.20 16.80
N LYS A 18 -14.57 14.12 17.75
CA LYS A 18 -14.63 13.81 19.17
C LYS A 18 -15.95 13.12 19.55
N LEU A 19 -17.07 13.62 19.02
CA LEU A 19 -18.39 13.04 19.26
C LEU A 19 -18.49 11.63 18.66
N SER A 20 -18.00 11.43 17.44
CA SER A 20 -17.93 10.12 16.80
C SER A 20 -17.08 9.15 17.62
N TYR A 21 -15.92 9.59 18.09
CA TYR A 21 -15.04 8.80 18.94
C TYR A 21 -15.72 8.38 20.26
N GLU A 22 -16.44 9.28 20.93
CA GLU A 22 -17.16 8.98 22.16
C GLU A 22 -18.31 8.00 21.90
N ILE A 23 -19.09 8.17 20.84
CA ILE A 23 -20.17 7.25 20.45
C ILE A 23 -19.61 5.86 20.16
N PHE A 24 -18.53 5.75 19.38
CA PHE A 24 -17.93 4.45 19.08
C PHE A 24 -17.30 3.80 20.32
N SER A 25 -16.70 4.57 21.22
CA SER A 25 -16.17 4.06 22.48
C SER A 25 -17.28 3.49 23.37
N ILE A 26 -18.45 4.15 23.43
CA ILE A 26 -19.61 3.66 24.16
C ILE A 26 -20.19 2.40 23.53
N LEU A 27 -20.28 2.37 22.19
CA LEU A 27 -20.75 1.19 21.46
C LEU A 27 -19.79 0.01 21.66
N GLU A 28 -18.49 0.24 21.55
CA GLU A 28 -17.46 -0.77 21.80
C GLU A 28 -17.56 -1.34 23.22
N SER A 29 -17.72 -0.49 24.23
CA SER A 29 -17.87 -0.94 25.63
C SER A 29 -19.14 -1.76 25.85
N LYS A 30 -20.25 -1.37 25.23
CA LYS A 30 -21.51 -2.11 25.31
C LYS A 30 -21.49 -3.43 24.57
N PHE A 31 -20.81 -3.50 23.41
CA PHE A 31 -20.62 -4.74 22.66
C PHE A 31 -19.67 -5.72 23.35
N LEU A 32 -18.63 -5.23 24.02
CA LEU A 32 -17.62 -6.07 24.69
C LEU A 32 -18.04 -6.53 26.08
N PHE A 33 -18.82 -5.72 26.81
CA PHE A 33 -19.15 -5.94 28.25
C PHE A 33 -20.65 -6.18 28.55
N GLY A 34 -21.51 -6.14 27.53
CA GLY A 34 -22.95 -6.31 27.70
C GLY A 34 -23.67 -5.06 28.23
N TYR A 35 -25.03 -5.08 28.16
CA TYR A 35 -25.87 -3.94 28.48
C TYR A 35 -26.04 -3.68 29.98
N ASP A 36 -25.63 -4.59 30.87
CA ASP A 36 -26.04 -4.58 32.29
C ASP A 36 -24.96 -4.12 33.28
N ASP A 37 -23.78 -3.66 32.85
CA ASP A 37 -22.76 -3.23 33.82
C ASP A 37 -22.77 -1.72 34.07
N GLN A 38 -23.67 -1.30 34.98
CA GLN A 38 -23.81 0.11 35.45
C GLN A 38 -22.61 0.61 36.28
N LYS A 39 -21.55 -0.20 36.48
CA LYS A 39 -20.45 0.13 37.43
C LYS A 39 -19.17 0.70 36.77
N LEU A 40 -19.13 0.86 35.47
CA LEU A 40 -17.89 1.30 34.80
C LEU A 40 -17.79 2.82 34.55
N TRP A 41 -18.74 3.63 34.99
CA TRP A 41 -18.69 5.08 34.82
C TRP A 41 -18.59 5.81 36.15
N VAL A 42 -17.40 5.84 36.77
CA VAL A 42 -17.03 6.82 37.80
C VAL A 42 -15.83 7.62 37.29
N PRO A 43 -15.96 8.92 37.03
CA PRO A 43 -14.82 9.77 36.72
C PRO A 43 -13.89 9.78 37.94
N LYS A 44 -12.66 9.28 37.82
CA LYS A 44 -11.65 9.48 38.87
C LYS A 44 -11.28 10.97 38.92
N GLN A 45 -11.77 11.65 39.94
CA GLN A 45 -11.25 12.95 40.34
C GLN A 45 -9.81 12.76 40.80
N ILE A 46 -8.90 13.46 40.11
CA ILE A 46 -7.48 13.53 40.46
C ILE A 46 -7.38 14.57 41.59
N SER A 47 -7.21 14.10 42.82
CA SER A 47 -6.77 14.95 43.93
C SER A 47 -5.24 14.92 44.02
N PRO A 48 -4.56 16.05 44.27
CA PRO A 48 -3.10 16.09 44.37
C PRO A 48 -2.65 15.43 45.67
N ALA A 49 -1.79 14.43 45.55
CA ALA A 49 -1.21 13.70 46.67
C ALA A 49 0.00 14.44 47.24
N THR A 50 -0.05 14.66 48.55
CA THR A 50 1.04 15.13 49.40
C THR A 50 2.05 14.00 49.63
N ILE A 51 3.32 14.34 49.51
CA ILE A 51 4.46 13.45 49.76
C ILE A 51 4.70 13.35 51.25
N GLU A 52 4.71 12.12 51.84
CA GLU A 52 5.49 11.83 53.04
C GLU A 52 6.01 10.38 53.03
N ALA A 53 7.31 10.26 53.30
CA ALA A 53 8.05 9.01 53.41
C ALA A 53 7.98 8.42 54.82
N LYS A 54 7.93 7.07 54.94
CA LYS A 54 8.69 6.30 55.94
C LYS A 54 8.52 4.76 55.85
N SER A 55 9.68 4.12 55.69
CA SER A 55 10.15 2.84 56.27
C SER A 55 9.33 1.57 56.38
N GLU A 56 9.95 0.49 55.86
CA GLU A 56 9.70 -0.96 55.99
C GLU A 56 9.64 -1.50 57.45
N PRO A 57 9.28 -2.80 57.75
CA PRO A 57 9.42 -4.03 56.99
C PRO A 57 8.36 -5.18 57.16
N GLN A 58 8.59 -6.24 56.36
CA GLN A 58 8.25 -7.69 56.58
C GLN A 58 6.95 -8.28 56.02
N ASN A 59 7.20 -9.26 55.19
CA ASN A 59 6.47 -10.36 54.57
C ASN A 59 5.64 -11.25 55.56
N PRO A 60 4.80 -12.23 55.17
CA PRO A 60 4.50 -12.73 53.81
C PRO A 60 3.02 -13.11 53.53
N SER A 61 2.78 -13.49 52.31
CA SER A 61 1.79 -14.47 51.83
C SER A 61 0.61 -13.96 50.98
N VAL A 62 0.72 -14.37 49.73
CA VAL A 62 -0.33 -15.01 48.87
C VAL A 62 -1.52 -14.19 48.44
N LEU A 63 -1.70 -14.17 47.11
CA LEU A 63 -2.89 -13.81 46.34
C LEU A 63 -3.05 -12.34 45.95
N THR A 64 -2.48 -11.99 44.78
CA THR A 64 -3.19 -11.17 43.77
C THR A 64 -2.39 -11.11 42.43
N GLU A 65 -2.28 -12.22 41.79
CA GLU A 65 -2.09 -12.23 40.32
C GLU A 65 -3.47 -12.28 39.69
N ASN A 66 -4.06 -11.17 39.28
CA ASN A 66 -5.18 -11.21 38.32
C ASN A 66 -5.59 -9.86 37.70
N ASN A 67 -4.92 -8.74 37.93
CA ASN A 67 -5.32 -7.48 37.29
C ASN A 67 -4.50 -7.06 36.05
N GLY A 68 -3.36 -7.72 35.73
CA GLY A 68 -2.59 -7.48 34.53
C GLY A 68 -3.10 -8.25 33.32
N ASN A 69 -3.65 -9.45 33.54
CA ASN A 69 -4.10 -10.32 32.46
C ASN A 69 -5.42 -9.86 31.80
N GLY A 70 -6.29 -9.14 32.50
CA GLY A 70 -7.56 -8.64 31.95
C GLY A 70 -7.36 -7.55 30.90
N LEU A 71 -6.48 -6.59 31.14
CA LEU A 71 -6.20 -5.50 30.19
C LEU A 71 -5.40 -5.99 28.97
N SER A 72 -4.49 -6.95 29.16
CA SER A 72 -3.79 -7.57 28.02
C SER A 72 -4.69 -8.51 27.22
N ALA A 73 -5.61 -9.21 27.86
CA ALA A 73 -6.63 -10.03 27.20
C ALA A 73 -7.61 -9.16 26.39
N ILE A 74 -8.02 -8.01 26.91
CA ILE A 74 -8.87 -7.04 26.20
C ILE A 74 -8.13 -6.41 25.03
N LYS A 75 -6.85 -6.02 25.18
CA LYS A 75 -6.01 -5.57 24.08
C LYS A 75 -5.86 -6.64 22.98
N ASN A 76 -5.75 -7.92 23.36
CA ASN A 76 -5.65 -9.03 22.42
C ASN A 76 -6.98 -9.40 21.76
N GLN A 77 -8.12 -8.90 22.24
CA GLN A 77 -9.44 -9.09 21.62
C GLN A 77 -9.71 -8.10 20.49
N ARG A 78 -8.98 -6.98 20.42
CA ARG A 78 -9.08 -6.04 19.30
C ARG A 78 -8.37 -6.61 18.09
N GLY A 79 -9.10 -6.71 16.98
CA GLY A 79 -8.53 -7.12 15.72
C GLY A 79 -7.56 -6.08 15.17
N LYS A 80 -6.58 -6.56 14.42
CA LYS A 80 -5.69 -5.70 13.64
C LYS A 80 -6.26 -5.48 12.26
N ILE A 81 -6.04 -4.30 11.70
CA ILE A 81 -6.29 -4.03 10.29
C ILE A 81 -5.07 -4.45 9.49
N CYS A 82 -5.28 -5.33 8.53
CA CYS A 82 -4.24 -5.90 7.71
C CYS A 82 -4.08 -5.08 6.42
N ILE A 83 -2.91 -4.46 6.24
CA ILE A 83 -2.61 -3.56 5.12
C ILE A 83 -1.53 -4.18 4.24
N LEU A 84 -1.79 -4.25 2.93
CA LEU A 84 -0.80 -4.57 1.90
C LEU A 84 -0.40 -3.29 1.19
N SER A 85 0.90 -3.06 1.05
CA SER A 85 1.44 -1.98 0.24
C SER A 85 2.44 -2.54 -0.77
N VAL A 86 2.30 -2.15 -2.04
CA VAL A 86 3.20 -2.59 -3.12
C VAL A 86 3.76 -1.36 -3.83
N ASP A 87 5.08 -1.22 -3.77
CA ASP A 87 5.78 -0.07 -4.32
C ASP A 87 5.66 0.04 -5.84
N GLY A 88 5.82 1.26 -6.30
CA GLY A 88 6.15 1.60 -7.68
C GLY A 88 7.62 1.34 -8.01
N GLY A 89 7.98 1.67 -9.22
CA GLY A 89 9.32 1.54 -9.76
C GLY A 89 9.33 0.59 -10.95
N GLY A 90 10.21 0.81 -11.91
CA GLY A 90 10.31 0.23 -13.24
C GLY A 90 9.53 -1.04 -13.56
N SER A 91 8.90 -1.09 -14.71
CA SER A 91 7.85 -2.08 -15.02
C SER A 91 8.25 -3.54 -14.76
N LEU A 92 9.44 -3.99 -15.21
CA LEU A 92 9.87 -5.39 -15.01
C LEU A 92 10.40 -5.69 -13.61
N LYS A 93 10.76 -4.67 -12.82
CA LYS A 93 11.10 -4.86 -11.40
C LYS A 93 9.90 -5.36 -10.60
N GLY A 94 8.68 -5.14 -11.09
CA GLY A 94 7.48 -5.74 -10.52
C GLY A 94 7.51 -7.27 -10.42
N ILE A 95 8.36 -7.97 -11.20
CA ILE A 95 8.58 -9.42 -11.03
C ILE A 95 9.06 -9.73 -9.61
N ILE A 96 9.84 -8.85 -8.99
CA ILE A 96 10.39 -9.03 -7.64
C ILE A 96 9.25 -9.02 -6.61
N SER A 97 8.43 -7.96 -6.61
CA SER A 97 7.28 -7.86 -5.70
C SER A 97 6.20 -8.91 -6.02
N GLY A 98 5.99 -9.24 -7.30
CA GLY A 98 5.05 -10.29 -7.71
C GLY A 98 5.46 -11.69 -7.24
N LYS A 99 6.76 -12.01 -7.21
CA LYS A 99 7.28 -13.27 -6.65
C LYS A 99 7.12 -13.31 -5.12
N ALA A 100 7.30 -12.18 -4.44
CA ALA A 100 7.02 -12.08 -3.00
C ALA A 100 5.53 -12.29 -2.69
N LEU A 101 4.63 -11.71 -3.50
CA LEU A 101 3.18 -11.94 -3.41
C LEU A 101 2.81 -13.40 -3.65
N ALA A 102 3.40 -14.03 -4.66
CA ALA A 102 3.20 -15.46 -4.95
C ALA A 102 3.65 -16.36 -3.80
N TYR A 103 4.82 -16.06 -3.21
CA TYR A 103 5.31 -16.76 -2.03
C TYR A 103 4.33 -16.61 -0.85
N LEU A 104 3.90 -15.39 -0.56
CA LEU A 104 2.94 -15.11 0.51
C LEU A 104 1.62 -15.86 0.32
N GLU A 105 1.03 -15.82 -0.89
CA GLU A 105 -0.22 -16.53 -1.16
C GLU A 105 -0.07 -18.04 -0.98
N ASN A 106 1.07 -18.61 -1.37
CA ASN A 106 1.36 -20.01 -1.13
C ASN A 106 1.51 -20.33 0.37
N ALA A 107 2.20 -19.49 1.12
CA ALA A 107 2.30 -19.62 2.58
C ALA A 107 0.92 -19.54 3.25
N LEU A 108 0.05 -18.64 2.80
CA LEU A 108 -1.33 -18.54 3.29
C LEU A 108 -2.12 -19.82 3.05
N LYS A 109 -2.02 -20.43 1.86
CA LYS A 109 -2.65 -21.71 1.55
C LYS A 109 -2.20 -22.83 2.49
N VAL A 110 -0.90 -22.93 2.69
CA VAL A 110 -0.31 -23.98 3.55
C VAL A 110 -0.75 -23.78 5.01
N LYS A 111 -0.65 -22.54 5.52
CA LYS A 111 -0.89 -22.23 6.94
C LYS A 111 -2.38 -22.19 7.30
N SER A 112 -3.24 -21.81 6.38
CA SER A 112 -4.70 -21.85 6.58
C SER A 112 -5.29 -23.23 6.39
N GLY A 113 -4.63 -24.09 5.58
CA GLY A 113 -5.18 -25.37 5.11
C GLY A 113 -6.22 -25.21 3.99
N ASP A 114 -6.38 -23.98 3.46
CA ASP A 114 -7.30 -23.68 2.36
C ASP A 114 -6.52 -23.57 1.04
N PRO A 115 -6.67 -24.53 0.10
CA PRO A 115 -5.97 -24.48 -1.19
C PRO A 115 -6.44 -23.33 -2.08
N ASP A 116 -7.62 -22.80 -1.81
CA ASP A 116 -8.21 -21.69 -2.56
C ASP A 116 -7.96 -20.31 -1.92
N ALA A 117 -7.21 -20.22 -0.83
CA ALA A 117 -6.86 -18.97 -0.19
C ALA A 117 -6.21 -17.98 -1.17
N ARG A 118 -6.60 -16.71 -1.09
CA ARG A 118 -6.09 -15.60 -1.90
C ARG A 118 -5.61 -14.47 -1.00
N VAL A 119 -4.70 -13.67 -1.51
CA VAL A 119 -4.21 -12.46 -0.81
C VAL A 119 -5.38 -11.58 -0.35
N ALA A 120 -6.38 -11.34 -1.20
CA ALA A 120 -7.54 -10.52 -0.90
C ALA A 120 -8.41 -11.03 0.28
N ASP A 121 -8.32 -12.31 0.64
CA ASP A 121 -9.08 -12.88 1.75
C ASP A 121 -8.53 -12.42 3.11
N TYR A 122 -7.24 -12.05 3.17
CA TYR A 122 -6.51 -11.78 4.41
C TYR A 122 -6.20 -10.31 4.66
N PHE A 123 -6.23 -9.47 3.63
CA PHE A 123 -5.99 -8.05 3.77
C PHE A 123 -7.27 -7.22 3.75
N ASP A 124 -7.30 -6.14 4.51
CA ASP A 124 -8.43 -5.23 4.61
C ASP A 124 -8.29 -4.04 3.68
N VAL A 125 -7.07 -3.61 3.45
CA VAL A 125 -6.71 -2.50 2.57
C VAL A 125 -5.50 -2.88 1.74
N ALA A 126 -5.50 -2.51 0.48
CA ALA A 126 -4.33 -2.64 -0.38
C ALA A 126 -4.00 -1.32 -1.04
N ALA A 127 -2.74 -0.93 -1.00
CA ALA A 127 -2.22 0.23 -1.72
C ALA A 127 -1.15 -0.20 -2.72
N GLY A 128 -1.12 0.45 -3.87
CA GLY A 128 -0.10 0.15 -4.87
C GLY A 128 0.15 1.29 -5.82
N THR A 129 1.40 1.49 -6.19
CA THR A 129 1.84 2.55 -7.10
C THR A 129 2.43 1.94 -8.37
N GLY A 130 2.21 2.57 -9.52
CA GLY A 130 2.80 2.10 -10.78
C GLY A 130 2.44 0.63 -11.04
N ILE A 131 3.48 -0.22 -11.21
CA ILE A 131 3.26 -1.67 -11.36
C ILE A 131 2.63 -2.30 -10.12
N GLY A 132 2.94 -1.81 -8.92
CA GLY A 132 2.28 -2.23 -7.68
C GLY A 132 0.80 -1.87 -7.67
N GLY A 133 0.42 -0.74 -8.28
CA GLY A 133 -0.98 -0.35 -8.48
C GLY A 133 -1.73 -1.30 -9.42
N ILE A 134 -1.09 -1.72 -10.51
CA ILE A 134 -1.63 -2.73 -11.42
C ILE A 134 -1.84 -4.05 -10.67
N PHE A 135 -0.87 -4.51 -9.88
CA PHE A 135 -1.01 -5.74 -9.08
C PHE A 135 -2.12 -5.62 -8.03
N THR A 136 -2.21 -4.47 -7.36
CA THR A 136 -3.30 -4.20 -6.42
C THR A 136 -4.67 -4.31 -7.10
N ALA A 137 -4.84 -3.69 -8.28
CA ALA A 137 -6.07 -3.79 -9.04
C ALA A 137 -6.37 -5.25 -9.47
N MET A 138 -5.37 -6.03 -9.88
CA MET A 138 -5.53 -7.43 -10.30
C MET A 138 -5.88 -8.37 -9.14
N LEU A 139 -5.28 -8.15 -7.96
CA LEU A 139 -5.45 -9.00 -6.78
C LEU A 139 -6.71 -8.66 -5.98
N PHE A 140 -7.27 -7.48 -6.13
CA PHE A 140 -8.44 -7.03 -5.38
C PHE A 140 -9.63 -6.69 -6.27
N GLY A 141 -9.44 -6.46 -7.57
CA GLY A 141 -10.52 -6.34 -8.54
C GLY A 141 -11.26 -7.67 -8.70
N THR A 142 -12.55 -7.59 -8.98
CA THR A 142 -13.42 -8.76 -9.10
C THR A 142 -14.39 -8.63 -10.25
N LYS A 143 -14.74 -9.77 -10.87
CA LYS A 143 -15.75 -9.87 -11.93
C LYS A 143 -17.09 -10.40 -11.40
N ASP A 144 -17.05 -11.16 -10.31
CA ASP A 144 -18.16 -11.89 -9.72
C ASP A 144 -18.49 -11.48 -8.27
N HIS A 145 -17.82 -10.47 -7.75
CA HIS A 145 -17.88 -9.98 -6.36
C HIS A 145 -17.44 -10.98 -5.29
N ASN A 146 -16.90 -12.14 -5.67
CA ASN A 146 -16.48 -13.18 -4.75
C ASN A 146 -14.97 -13.47 -4.80
N ARG A 147 -14.40 -13.46 -6.02
CA ARG A 147 -13.00 -13.83 -6.21
C ARG A 147 -12.21 -12.74 -6.92
N PRO A 148 -10.91 -12.61 -6.63
CA PRO A 148 -10.05 -11.68 -7.36
C PRO A 148 -9.88 -12.11 -8.82
N ILE A 149 -9.56 -11.14 -9.68
CA ILE A 149 -9.34 -11.36 -11.11
C ILE A 149 -8.16 -12.31 -11.33
N LEU A 150 -7.05 -12.11 -10.61
CA LEU A 150 -5.85 -12.93 -10.72
C LEU A 150 -5.41 -13.48 -9.36
N LYS A 151 -4.73 -14.62 -9.40
CA LYS A 151 -3.94 -15.16 -8.29
C LYS A 151 -2.61 -14.41 -8.19
N ALA A 152 -1.97 -14.43 -7.04
CA ALA A 152 -0.69 -13.75 -6.84
C ALA A 152 0.41 -14.26 -7.80
N GLU A 153 0.44 -15.55 -8.08
CA GLU A 153 1.37 -16.14 -9.06
C GLU A 153 1.21 -15.56 -10.47
N GLU A 154 0.00 -15.16 -10.85
CA GLU A 154 -0.30 -14.63 -12.18
C GLU A 154 0.16 -13.18 -12.37
N THR A 155 0.42 -12.43 -11.29
CA THR A 155 0.85 -11.04 -11.36
C THR A 155 2.24 -10.88 -12.01
N TRP A 156 3.24 -11.61 -11.52
CA TRP A 156 4.57 -11.57 -12.12
C TRP A 156 4.62 -12.24 -13.49
N ARG A 157 3.80 -13.29 -13.72
CA ARG A 157 3.66 -13.94 -15.02
C ARG A 157 3.08 -13.00 -16.06
N PHE A 158 2.13 -12.15 -15.67
CA PHE A 158 1.62 -11.10 -16.56
C PHE A 158 2.76 -10.25 -17.13
N LEU A 159 3.73 -9.84 -16.30
CA LEU A 159 4.89 -9.09 -16.79
C LEU A 159 5.83 -9.95 -17.63
N ALA A 160 6.12 -11.16 -17.21
CA ALA A 160 7.04 -12.06 -17.91
C ALA A 160 6.51 -12.43 -19.31
N ASP A 161 5.21 -12.68 -19.43
CA ASP A 161 4.59 -13.19 -20.66
C ASP A 161 4.13 -12.06 -21.58
N GLN A 162 3.57 -10.99 -21.01
CA GLN A 162 2.96 -9.91 -21.78
C GLN A 162 3.83 -8.65 -21.86
N GLY A 163 4.90 -8.55 -21.07
CA GLY A 163 5.78 -7.38 -21.05
C GLY A 163 6.28 -6.99 -22.45
N LYS A 164 6.53 -7.96 -23.33
CA LYS A 164 6.93 -7.73 -24.72
C LYS A 164 5.93 -6.91 -25.55
N LYS A 165 4.66 -6.88 -25.16
CA LYS A 165 3.61 -6.16 -25.90
C LYS A 165 3.63 -4.66 -25.62
N PHE A 166 4.13 -4.27 -24.45
CA PHE A 166 4.14 -2.87 -24.00
C PHE A 166 5.51 -2.35 -23.55
N LEU A 167 6.50 -3.23 -23.38
CA LEU A 167 7.89 -2.85 -23.15
C LEU A 167 8.64 -3.13 -24.45
N THR A 168 8.66 -2.19 -25.34
CA THR A 168 9.52 -2.30 -26.54
C THR A 168 10.93 -1.92 -26.14
N SER A 169 11.85 -2.89 -26.17
CA SER A 169 13.27 -2.60 -26.23
C SER A 169 13.47 -1.65 -27.40
N GLY A 170 13.78 -0.40 -27.08
CA GLY A 170 14.19 0.54 -28.12
C GLY A 170 15.42 -0.06 -28.77
N ASN A 171 15.25 -0.64 -29.96
CA ASN A 171 16.31 -1.24 -30.74
C ASN A 171 17.33 -0.14 -31.04
N ILE A 172 18.34 -0.01 -30.17
CA ILE A 172 19.43 0.98 -30.23
C ILE A 172 20.32 0.74 -31.45
N ASN A 173 20.11 -0.34 -32.21
CA ASN A 173 20.84 -0.68 -33.44
C ASN A 173 20.37 0.06 -34.71
N GLY A 174 19.36 0.93 -34.62
CA GLY A 174 19.00 1.86 -35.67
C GLY A 174 19.69 3.19 -35.45
N GLY A 175 20.77 3.47 -36.14
CA GLY A 175 21.70 4.58 -36.01
C GLY A 175 21.12 5.89 -35.47
N PHE A 176 21.86 6.49 -34.56
CA PHE A 176 21.63 7.76 -33.83
C PHE A 176 21.04 8.91 -34.70
N LEU A 177 21.25 8.90 -35.99
CA LEU A 177 20.74 9.89 -36.94
C LEU A 177 19.28 9.73 -37.36
N LYS A 178 18.68 8.52 -37.31
CA LYS A 178 17.26 8.32 -37.65
C LYS A 178 16.27 8.79 -36.54
N ARG A 179 16.75 8.92 -35.30
CA ARG A 179 15.94 9.35 -34.15
C ARG A 179 15.75 10.88 -34.12
N PHE A 180 16.62 11.63 -34.82
CA PHE A 180 16.52 13.11 -34.87
C PHE A 180 15.51 13.61 -35.91
N PHE A 181 15.18 12.79 -36.93
CA PHE A 181 14.28 13.21 -38.03
C PHE A 181 12.87 12.63 -38.01
N LYS A 182 12.60 11.66 -37.15
CA LYS A 182 11.22 11.20 -36.89
C LYS A 182 10.86 11.58 -35.46
N GLY A 183 9.92 12.46 -35.30
CA GLY A 183 9.44 12.91 -33.98
C GLY A 183 9.22 11.72 -33.05
N SER A 184 9.71 11.85 -31.83
CA SER A 184 9.84 10.83 -30.77
C SER A 184 8.53 10.16 -30.30
N SER A 185 7.41 10.36 -31.00
CA SER A 185 6.07 9.92 -30.56
C SER A 185 5.71 8.46 -30.88
N THR A 186 6.32 7.85 -31.89
CA THR A 186 5.89 6.53 -32.35
C THR A 186 6.22 5.36 -31.42
N GLY A 187 7.27 5.46 -30.60
CA GLY A 187 7.65 4.40 -29.66
C GLY A 187 6.80 4.39 -28.39
N SER A 188 6.60 5.57 -27.80
CA SER A 188 5.75 5.77 -26.62
C SER A 188 4.28 5.41 -26.91
N THR A 189 3.75 5.86 -28.03
CA THR A 189 2.38 5.56 -28.47
C THR A 189 2.12 4.06 -28.66
N ALA A 190 3.09 3.31 -29.23
CA ALA A 190 2.95 1.86 -29.40
C ALA A 190 2.98 1.12 -28.06
N ALA A 191 3.90 1.50 -27.16
CA ALA A 191 3.98 0.95 -25.80
C ALA A 191 2.69 1.26 -25.01
N THR A 192 2.21 2.49 -25.08
CA THR A 192 0.95 2.95 -24.49
C THR A 192 -0.23 2.11 -24.98
N ALA A 193 -0.39 1.95 -26.30
CA ALA A 193 -1.47 1.15 -26.88
C ALA A 193 -1.41 -0.32 -26.46
N GLY A 194 -0.20 -0.89 -26.35
CA GLY A 194 0.02 -2.26 -25.89
C GLY A 194 -0.43 -2.45 -24.45
N LEU A 195 -0.01 -1.56 -23.54
CA LEU A 195 -0.42 -1.60 -22.13
C LEU A 195 -1.91 -1.36 -21.96
N GLU A 196 -2.47 -0.37 -22.66
CA GLU A 196 -3.90 -0.08 -22.61
C GLU A 196 -4.74 -1.27 -23.06
N LYS A 197 -4.33 -1.94 -24.14
CA LYS A 197 -5.00 -3.15 -24.61
C LYS A 197 -4.97 -4.25 -23.54
N ALA A 198 -3.81 -4.50 -22.92
CA ALA A 198 -3.67 -5.51 -21.89
C ALA A 198 -4.53 -5.18 -20.64
N MET A 199 -4.61 -3.90 -20.24
CA MET A 199 -5.44 -3.47 -19.13
C MET A 199 -6.93 -3.61 -19.45
N LYS A 200 -7.37 -3.21 -20.65
CA LYS A 200 -8.77 -3.39 -21.09
C LYS A 200 -9.16 -4.87 -21.13
N GLU A 201 -8.30 -5.75 -21.65
CA GLU A 201 -8.55 -7.20 -21.65
C GLU A 201 -8.70 -7.76 -20.24
N THR A 202 -7.92 -7.27 -19.28
CA THR A 202 -7.95 -7.72 -17.89
C THR A 202 -9.18 -7.22 -17.13
N PHE A 203 -9.54 -5.93 -17.30
CA PHE A 203 -10.55 -5.26 -16.49
C PHE A 203 -11.89 -5.00 -17.22
N THR A 204 -12.18 -5.78 -18.26
CA THR A 204 -13.49 -5.78 -18.94
C THR A 204 -14.15 -7.14 -18.78
N GLU A 205 -15.42 -7.15 -18.42
CA GLU A 205 -16.25 -8.35 -18.31
C GLU A 205 -17.53 -8.18 -19.12
N LYS A 206 -17.74 -9.06 -20.10
CA LYS A 206 -18.95 -9.04 -20.97
C LYS A 206 -19.27 -7.67 -21.55
N GLY A 207 -18.24 -6.93 -21.98
CA GLY A 207 -18.35 -5.58 -22.53
C GLY A 207 -18.49 -4.44 -21.51
N ARG A 208 -18.60 -4.73 -20.20
CA ARG A 208 -18.61 -3.76 -19.12
C ARG A 208 -17.19 -3.53 -18.59
N ASN A 209 -16.76 -2.29 -18.50
CA ASN A 209 -15.52 -1.94 -17.79
C ASN A 209 -15.75 -2.03 -16.28
N LEU A 210 -14.84 -2.70 -15.59
CA LEU A 210 -14.80 -2.69 -14.13
C LEU A 210 -14.33 -1.33 -13.63
N THR A 211 -14.88 -0.91 -12.48
CA THR A 211 -14.56 0.37 -11.83
C THR A 211 -13.95 0.14 -10.44
N LEU A 212 -13.56 1.21 -9.74
CA LEU A 212 -13.08 1.12 -8.36
C LEU A 212 -14.09 0.44 -7.42
N LYS A 213 -15.40 0.54 -7.70
CA LYS A 213 -16.47 -0.16 -6.96
C LYS A 213 -16.42 -1.67 -7.12
N ASP A 214 -15.85 -2.16 -8.24
CA ASP A 214 -15.70 -3.59 -8.52
C ASP A 214 -14.39 -4.14 -7.89
N THR A 215 -14.10 -3.77 -6.65
CA THR A 215 -13.00 -4.34 -5.85
C THR A 215 -13.53 -4.99 -4.58
N LEU A 216 -12.91 -6.11 -4.18
CA LEU A 216 -13.32 -6.91 -3.01
C LEU A 216 -13.08 -6.16 -1.69
N LYS A 217 -12.07 -5.31 -1.65
CA LYS A 217 -11.62 -4.56 -0.47
C LYS A 217 -11.24 -3.14 -0.88
N PRO A 218 -11.12 -2.19 0.06
CA PRO A 218 -10.55 -0.88 -0.19
C PRO A 218 -9.19 -0.97 -0.88
N VAL A 219 -9.08 -0.31 -2.03
CA VAL A 219 -7.83 -0.14 -2.77
C VAL A 219 -7.47 1.34 -2.82
N LEU A 220 -6.18 1.64 -2.79
CA LEU A 220 -5.60 2.97 -2.85
C LEU A 220 -4.52 2.99 -3.93
N ILE A 221 -4.75 3.69 -5.03
CA ILE A 221 -3.85 3.71 -6.18
C ILE A 221 -3.55 5.16 -6.53
N PRO A 222 -2.33 5.67 -6.32
CA PRO A 222 -1.99 7.05 -6.62
C PRO A 222 -1.63 7.27 -8.08
N CYS A 223 -1.86 8.50 -8.55
CA CYS A 223 -1.20 9.10 -9.71
C CYS A 223 -0.81 10.55 -9.37
N TYR A 224 -0.08 11.22 -10.24
CA TYR A 224 0.11 12.66 -10.16
C TYR A 224 -0.79 13.32 -11.22
N ASP A 225 -1.69 14.19 -10.79
CA ASP A 225 -2.58 14.93 -11.70
C ASP A 225 -1.94 16.27 -12.11
N LEU A 226 -1.61 16.39 -13.38
CA LEU A 226 -1.04 17.61 -13.94
C LEU A 226 -2.04 18.78 -13.99
N SER A 227 -3.36 18.49 -13.95
CA SER A 227 -4.40 19.52 -13.99
C SER A 227 -4.49 20.27 -12.65
N SER A 228 -4.43 19.53 -11.55
CA SER A 228 -4.45 20.12 -10.19
C SER A 228 -3.05 20.37 -9.64
N THR A 229 -2.00 19.91 -10.33
CA THR A 229 -0.59 19.96 -9.86
C THR A 229 -0.38 19.31 -8.50
N ALA A 230 -1.09 18.21 -8.23
CA ALA A 230 -1.09 17.51 -6.95
C ALA A 230 -1.18 15.98 -7.13
N PRO A 231 -0.74 15.19 -6.13
CA PRO A 231 -1.08 13.79 -6.06
C PRO A 231 -2.59 13.57 -6.04
N PHE A 232 -3.07 12.62 -6.82
CA PHE A 232 -4.46 12.16 -6.81
C PHE A 232 -4.48 10.69 -6.40
N LEU A 233 -5.28 10.36 -5.39
CA LEU A 233 -5.39 9.01 -4.87
C LEU A 233 -6.74 8.39 -5.27
N PHE A 234 -6.72 7.44 -6.17
CA PHE A 234 -7.90 6.65 -6.50
C PHE A 234 -8.24 5.73 -5.34
N SER A 235 -9.44 5.90 -4.78
CA SER A 235 -9.91 5.18 -3.60
C SER A 235 -11.27 4.55 -3.85
N ARG A 236 -11.42 3.27 -3.45
CA ARG A 236 -12.73 2.60 -3.45
C ARG A 236 -13.71 3.29 -2.49
N ALA A 237 -13.22 3.74 -1.34
CA ALA A 237 -14.09 4.39 -0.35
C ALA A 237 -14.75 5.64 -0.94
N ASP A 238 -13.96 6.50 -1.61
CA ASP A 238 -14.48 7.71 -2.26
C ASP A 238 -15.40 7.37 -3.44
N ALA A 239 -15.05 6.34 -4.22
CA ALA A 239 -15.89 5.86 -5.30
C ALA A 239 -17.27 5.37 -4.83
N LEU A 240 -17.36 4.78 -3.63
CA LEU A 240 -18.63 4.35 -3.05
C LEU A 240 -19.45 5.51 -2.49
N GLU A 241 -18.82 6.64 -2.18
CA GLU A 241 -19.51 7.85 -1.71
C GLU A 241 -20.16 8.60 -2.89
N THR A 242 -19.45 8.71 -4.00
CA THR A 242 -19.95 9.41 -5.18
C THR A 242 -19.37 8.87 -6.49
N ASP A 243 -20.17 8.84 -7.54
CA ASP A 243 -19.74 8.45 -8.88
C ASP A 243 -18.70 9.41 -9.47
N SER A 244 -18.56 10.62 -8.91
CA SER A 244 -17.54 11.60 -9.29
C SER A 244 -16.11 11.17 -8.91
N PHE A 245 -15.96 10.17 -8.04
CA PHE A 245 -14.67 9.55 -7.71
C PHE A 245 -14.59 8.08 -8.14
N ASP A 246 -15.60 7.59 -8.87
CA ASP A 246 -15.54 6.25 -9.47
C ASP A 246 -14.89 6.31 -10.85
N PHE A 247 -13.80 5.56 -11.03
CA PHE A 247 -13.04 5.51 -12.29
C PHE A 247 -12.90 4.08 -12.76
N ARG A 248 -12.74 3.90 -14.09
CA ARG A 248 -12.52 2.58 -14.67
C ARG A 248 -11.15 2.03 -14.26
N LEU A 249 -11.10 0.78 -13.77
CA LEU A 249 -9.86 0.17 -13.28
C LEU A 249 -8.74 0.14 -14.33
N TRP A 250 -9.07 -0.09 -15.61
CA TRP A 250 -8.05 -0.07 -16.65
C TRP A 250 -7.42 1.33 -16.85
N GLU A 251 -8.22 2.42 -16.69
CA GLU A 251 -7.72 3.80 -16.73
C GLU A 251 -6.87 4.12 -15.50
N VAL A 252 -7.30 3.67 -14.32
CA VAL A 252 -6.54 3.81 -13.06
C VAL A 252 -5.17 3.13 -13.17
N CYS A 253 -5.12 1.89 -13.70
CA CYS A 253 -3.87 1.17 -13.94
C CYS A 253 -2.96 1.91 -14.93
N ARG A 254 -3.55 2.47 -16.00
CA ARG A 254 -2.81 3.28 -16.96
C ARG A 254 -2.29 4.58 -16.33
N ALA A 255 -3.10 5.26 -15.52
CA ALA A 255 -2.74 6.50 -14.85
C ALA A 255 -1.56 6.32 -13.90
N THR A 256 -1.65 5.35 -13.00
CA THR A 256 -0.60 5.09 -12.02
C THR A 256 0.72 4.63 -12.62
N SER A 257 0.70 4.05 -13.83
CA SER A 257 1.88 3.52 -14.54
C SER A 257 2.32 4.37 -15.74
N ALA A 258 1.79 5.60 -15.89
CA ALA A 258 2.12 6.49 -17.00
C ALA A 258 3.48 7.18 -16.80
N GLU A 259 4.56 6.38 -16.78
CA GLU A 259 5.94 6.86 -16.59
C GLU A 259 6.35 7.78 -17.74
N PRO A 260 6.73 9.06 -17.44
CA PRO A 260 7.15 10.01 -18.46
C PRO A 260 8.34 9.51 -19.29
N GLY A 261 8.16 9.55 -20.60
CA GLY A 261 9.18 9.07 -21.56
C GLY A 261 9.05 7.58 -21.93
N LEU A 262 8.27 6.79 -21.18
CA LEU A 262 7.94 5.40 -21.50
C LEU A 262 6.50 5.27 -22.03
N PHE A 263 5.56 5.87 -21.32
CA PHE A 263 4.13 5.88 -21.68
C PHE A 263 3.60 7.31 -21.81
N ASP A 264 2.54 7.45 -22.60
CA ASP A 264 1.84 8.74 -22.73
C ASP A 264 0.99 9.03 -21.48
N PRO A 265 0.82 10.31 -21.08
CA PRO A 265 -0.11 10.71 -20.03
C PRO A 265 -1.54 10.23 -20.30
N VAL A 266 -2.33 10.08 -19.25
CA VAL A 266 -3.71 9.60 -19.35
C VAL A 266 -4.68 10.74 -19.05
N LEU A 267 -5.51 11.10 -20.03
CA LEU A 267 -6.64 11.99 -19.80
C LEU A 267 -7.87 11.15 -19.53
N MET A 268 -8.35 11.14 -18.31
CA MET A 268 -9.48 10.32 -17.86
C MET A 268 -10.57 11.14 -17.18
N ARG A 269 -11.75 10.54 -17.08
CA ARG A 269 -12.90 11.10 -16.38
C ARG A 269 -13.56 10.05 -15.51
N SER A 270 -14.15 10.50 -14.38
CA SER A 270 -15.02 9.70 -13.56
C SER A 270 -16.19 9.11 -14.37
N VAL A 271 -16.86 8.11 -13.82
CA VAL A 271 -17.98 7.42 -14.48
C VAL A 271 -19.13 8.39 -14.83
N ASP A 272 -19.40 9.37 -13.97
CA ASP A 272 -20.38 10.42 -14.20
C ASP A 272 -19.84 11.60 -15.04
N GLY A 273 -18.53 11.61 -15.36
CA GLY A 273 -17.86 12.63 -16.16
C GLY A 273 -17.56 13.95 -15.44
N GLN A 274 -17.90 14.08 -14.16
CA GLN A 274 -17.73 15.32 -13.40
C GLN A 274 -16.27 15.59 -13.06
N THR A 275 -15.54 14.57 -12.61
CA THR A 275 -14.12 14.70 -12.27
C THR A 275 -13.25 14.37 -13.48
N ARG A 276 -12.30 15.24 -13.76
CA ARG A 276 -11.29 15.08 -14.83
C ARG A 276 -9.91 15.02 -14.20
N CYS A 277 -9.08 14.09 -14.69
CA CYS A 277 -7.70 13.92 -14.27
C CYS A 277 -6.80 13.82 -15.50
N LEU A 278 -5.70 14.58 -15.54
CA LEU A 278 -4.60 14.42 -16.50
C LEU A 278 -3.43 13.75 -15.76
N ALA A 279 -3.44 12.43 -15.76
CA ALA A 279 -2.60 11.62 -14.92
C ALA A 279 -1.23 11.29 -15.56
N VAL A 280 -0.22 11.31 -14.74
CA VAL A 280 1.09 10.71 -14.96
C VAL A 280 1.43 9.80 -13.77
N ASP A 281 2.52 9.02 -13.88
CA ASP A 281 2.94 7.99 -12.95
C ASP A 281 2.80 8.38 -11.48
N GLY A 282 2.18 7.49 -10.73
CA GLY A 282 2.04 7.62 -9.27
C GLY A 282 3.38 7.64 -8.53
N GLY A 283 4.42 7.03 -9.09
CA GLY A 283 5.76 7.04 -8.53
C GLY A 283 6.40 8.43 -8.42
N LEU A 284 5.94 9.39 -9.23
CA LEU A 284 6.37 10.79 -9.11
C LEU A 284 5.85 11.44 -7.82
N ALA A 285 4.73 10.96 -7.29
CA ALA A 285 4.11 11.48 -6.08
C ALA A 285 4.42 10.64 -4.85
N MET A 286 4.27 9.33 -4.96
CA MET A 286 4.51 8.39 -3.86
C MET A 286 4.91 7.02 -4.40
N THR A 287 6.20 6.75 -4.43
CA THR A 287 6.75 5.45 -4.85
C THR A 287 6.35 4.35 -3.88
N ASN A 288 6.38 4.64 -2.57
CA ASN A 288 5.94 3.74 -1.51
C ASN A 288 4.62 4.25 -0.91
N PRO A 289 3.47 3.63 -1.22
CA PRO A 289 2.17 4.11 -0.75
C PRO A 289 1.80 3.66 0.68
N THR A 290 2.72 3.08 1.44
CA THR A 290 2.46 2.53 2.79
C THR A 290 1.92 3.60 3.74
N ALA A 291 2.54 4.79 3.77
CA ALA A 291 2.09 5.88 4.63
C ALA A 291 0.68 6.36 4.26
N ALA A 292 0.35 6.42 2.97
CA ALA A 292 -0.99 6.79 2.51
C ALA A 292 -2.03 5.75 2.95
N ALA A 293 -1.71 4.46 2.88
CA ALA A 293 -2.59 3.39 3.34
C ALA A 293 -2.84 3.44 4.86
N ILE A 294 -1.79 3.66 5.65
CA ILE A 294 -1.89 3.83 7.10
C ILE A 294 -2.74 5.06 7.45
N THR A 295 -2.47 6.19 6.80
CA THR A 295 -3.22 7.44 7.00
C THR A 295 -4.69 7.24 6.65
N HIS A 296 -5.00 6.59 5.52
CA HIS A 296 -6.37 6.28 5.14
C HIS A 296 -7.10 5.48 6.23
N VAL A 297 -6.48 4.41 6.75
CA VAL A 297 -7.09 3.59 7.80
C VAL A 297 -7.30 4.37 9.10
N LEU A 298 -6.32 5.20 9.49
CA LEU A 298 -6.41 5.98 10.72
C LEU A 298 -7.47 7.09 10.65
N HIS A 299 -7.70 7.65 9.46
CA HIS A 299 -8.68 8.73 9.24
C HIS A 299 -10.07 8.22 8.90
N ASN A 300 -10.22 7.10 8.20
CA ASN A 300 -11.52 6.57 7.78
C ASN A 300 -12.21 5.79 8.92
N LYS A 301 -12.73 6.52 9.89
CA LYS A 301 -13.44 5.93 11.04
C LYS A 301 -14.78 5.28 10.66
N GLN A 302 -15.32 5.57 9.51
CA GLN A 302 -16.53 4.91 9.02
C GLN A 302 -16.29 3.44 8.68
N GLU A 303 -15.16 3.13 8.03
CA GLU A 303 -14.80 1.75 7.69
C GLU A 303 -13.96 1.09 8.78
N PHE A 304 -13.16 1.87 9.55
CA PHE A 304 -12.23 1.37 10.57
C PHE A 304 -12.48 2.02 11.94
N PRO A 305 -13.68 1.82 12.55
CA PRO A 305 -14.10 2.57 13.73
C PRO A 305 -13.25 2.32 14.97
N PHE A 306 -12.62 1.16 15.07
CA PHE A 306 -11.92 0.73 16.29
C PHE A 306 -10.40 0.95 16.26
N VAL A 307 -9.85 1.45 15.15
CA VAL A 307 -8.41 1.72 15.02
C VAL A 307 -8.06 3.00 15.77
N ARG A 308 -7.07 2.94 16.66
CA ARG A 308 -6.60 4.08 17.46
C ARG A 308 -5.25 4.59 17.01
N GLY A 309 -4.36 3.67 16.63
CA GLY A 309 -3.00 3.98 16.23
C GLY A 309 -2.37 2.85 15.45
N VAL A 310 -1.07 2.96 15.20
CA VAL A 310 -0.32 1.97 14.43
C VAL A 310 -0.21 0.61 15.13
N GLU A 311 -0.42 0.55 16.43
CA GLU A 311 -0.46 -0.68 17.21
C GLU A 311 -1.61 -1.62 16.81
N ASP A 312 -2.69 -1.07 16.27
CA ASP A 312 -3.86 -1.81 15.78
C ASP A 312 -3.71 -2.26 14.32
N LEU A 313 -2.54 -2.02 13.72
CA LEU A 313 -2.26 -2.36 12.32
C LEU A 313 -1.32 -3.56 12.21
N LEU A 314 -1.43 -4.27 11.09
CA LEU A 314 -0.51 -5.29 10.60
C LEU A 314 -0.20 -4.96 9.15
N VAL A 315 1.03 -4.53 8.87
CA VAL A 315 1.39 -3.90 7.58
C VAL A 315 2.50 -4.67 6.89
N LEU A 316 2.25 -5.09 5.67
CA LEU A 316 3.25 -5.63 4.76
C LEU A 316 3.52 -4.62 3.64
N SER A 317 4.78 -4.22 3.51
CA SER A 317 5.26 -3.34 2.45
C SER A 317 6.24 -4.08 1.55
N LEU A 318 5.92 -4.18 0.26
CA LEU A 318 6.70 -4.88 -0.74
C LEU A 318 7.38 -3.90 -1.68
N GLY A 319 8.70 -3.87 -1.69
CA GLY A 319 9.50 -3.09 -2.62
C GLY A 319 9.74 -3.83 -3.95
N THR A 320 10.10 -3.07 -4.97
CA THR A 320 10.47 -3.58 -6.29
C THR A 320 11.98 -3.80 -6.46
N GLY A 321 12.75 -3.64 -5.37
CA GLY A 321 14.20 -3.77 -5.37
C GLY A 321 14.92 -2.45 -5.67
N GLN A 322 15.75 -2.02 -4.74
CA GLN A 322 16.75 -0.98 -4.98
C GLN A 322 17.93 -1.66 -5.67
N ILE A 323 17.90 -1.68 -6.99
CA ILE A 323 19.01 -2.22 -7.77
C ILE A 323 20.07 -1.13 -7.80
N LEU A 324 21.02 -1.21 -6.88
CA LEU A 324 22.20 -0.35 -6.78
C LEU A 324 23.18 -0.65 -7.91
N GLU A 325 22.85 -0.25 -9.13
CA GLU A 325 23.69 -0.56 -10.28
C GLU A 325 24.35 0.60 -10.92
N VAL A 326 23.94 1.76 -10.59
CA VAL A 326 24.57 2.92 -11.19
C VAL A 326 25.65 3.39 -10.24
N ASN A 327 26.83 2.84 -10.40
CA ASN A 327 28.05 3.47 -9.92
C ASN A 327 28.19 4.78 -10.71
N TYR A 328 27.68 5.86 -10.14
CA TYR A 328 27.84 7.18 -10.73
C TYR A 328 29.30 7.59 -10.60
N ASP A 329 30.03 7.52 -11.73
CA ASP A 329 31.40 8.03 -11.78
C ASP A 329 31.36 9.56 -11.75
N TYR A 330 32.14 10.16 -10.86
CA TYR A 330 32.24 11.61 -10.70
C TYR A 330 32.62 12.32 -12.03
N GLU A 331 33.54 11.76 -12.79
CA GLU A 331 33.98 12.33 -14.07
C GLU A 331 32.89 12.33 -15.14
N GLN A 332 31.96 11.36 -15.08
CA GLN A 332 30.79 11.33 -15.95
C GLN A 332 29.72 12.32 -15.48
N VAL A 333 29.37 12.26 -14.17
CA VAL A 333 28.26 13.01 -13.60
C VAL A 333 28.52 14.52 -13.66
N LYS A 334 29.76 14.98 -13.41
CA LYS A 334 30.11 16.40 -13.49
C LYS A 334 29.85 17.03 -14.85
N ASN A 335 29.82 16.23 -15.90
CA ASN A 335 29.61 16.67 -17.27
C ASN A 335 28.15 16.49 -17.74
N TRP A 336 27.27 15.97 -16.91
CA TRP A 336 25.89 15.74 -17.29
C TRP A 336 25.14 17.05 -17.48
N ARG A 337 24.37 17.11 -18.57
CA ARG A 337 23.40 18.17 -18.86
C ARG A 337 22.00 17.73 -18.39
N ALA A 338 21.05 18.64 -18.37
CA ALA A 338 19.68 18.42 -17.92
C ALA A 338 19.02 17.15 -18.50
N LYS A 339 19.22 16.85 -19.79
CA LYS A 339 18.71 15.65 -20.44
C LYS A 339 19.28 14.35 -19.85
N GLN A 340 20.54 14.36 -19.42
CA GLN A 340 21.21 13.19 -18.84
C GLN A 340 20.81 13.00 -17.36
N TRP A 341 20.49 14.10 -16.69
CA TRP A 341 19.98 14.08 -15.31
C TRP A 341 18.54 13.62 -15.18
N ALA A 342 17.70 13.77 -16.21
CA ALA A 342 16.25 13.55 -16.10
C ALA A 342 15.88 12.18 -15.53
N ARG A 343 16.42 11.09 -16.09
CA ARG A 343 16.13 9.73 -15.65
C ARG A 343 16.79 9.38 -14.30
N PRO A 344 18.09 9.67 -14.08
CA PRO A 344 18.71 9.49 -12.77
C PRO A 344 18.03 10.27 -11.66
N MET A 345 17.64 11.52 -11.89
CA MET A 345 16.98 12.36 -10.89
C MET A 345 15.62 11.79 -10.48
N ALA A 346 14.80 11.34 -11.43
CA ALA A 346 13.52 10.69 -11.13
C ALA A 346 13.72 9.42 -10.30
N ARG A 347 14.72 8.60 -10.62
CA ARG A 347 15.07 7.38 -9.89
C ARG A 347 15.55 7.70 -8.46
N ILE A 348 16.51 8.61 -8.32
CA ILE A 348 17.04 9.03 -7.02
C ILE A 348 15.92 9.60 -6.12
N SER A 349 15.06 10.45 -6.70
CA SER A 349 13.94 11.03 -5.97
C SER A 349 12.92 9.96 -5.54
N GLY A 350 12.60 9.02 -6.42
CA GLY A 350 11.68 7.91 -6.12
C GLY A 350 12.22 6.98 -5.03
N ASP A 351 13.47 6.56 -5.14
CA ASP A 351 14.13 5.68 -4.14
C ASP A 351 14.25 6.41 -2.80
N GLY A 352 14.66 7.67 -2.79
CA GLY A 352 14.77 8.48 -1.57
C GLY A 352 13.42 8.71 -0.88
N SER A 353 12.37 8.95 -1.67
CA SER A 353 11.00 9.06 -1.14
C SER A 353 10.53 7.74 -0.53
N ALA A 354 10.75 6.61 -1.21
CA ALA A 354 10.37 5.30 -0.71
C ALA A 354 11.09 4.94 0.60
N ASP A 355 12.40 5.23 0.68
CA ASP A 355 13.19 5.02 1.90
C ASP A 355 12.74 5.92 3.05
N SER A 356 12.40 7.18 2.76
CA SER A 356 11.90 8.12 3.78
C SER A 356 10.58 7.63 4.39
N VAL A 357 9.67 7.11 3.57
CA VAL A 357 8.41 6.51 4.05
C VAL A 357 8.69 5.27 4.88
N ASP A 358 9.56 4.37 4.41
CA ASP A 358 9.91 3.15 5.13
C ASP A 358 10.49 3.47 6.52
N GLN A 359 11.44 4.40 6.59
CA GLN A 359 12.03 4.84 7.86
C GLN A 359 11.01 5.44 8.82
N ALA A 360 10.14 6.33 8.32
CA ALA A 360 9.12 6.96 9.15
C ALA A 360 8.13 5.95 9.72
N VAL A 361 7.67 5.01 8.88
CA VAL A 361 6.74 3.95 9.29
C VAL A 361 7.40 2.99 10.27
N ALA A 362 8.62 2.51 9.97
CA ALA A 362 9.37 1.62 10.87
C ALA A 362 9.59 2.26 12.24
N MET A 363 9.90 3.57 12.28
CA MET A 363 10.05 4.31 13.53
C MET A 363 8.73 4.38 14.31
N ALA A 364 7.62 4.70 13.65
CA ALA A 364 6.32 4.81 14.30
C ALA A 364 5.92 3.47 14.96
N PHE A 365 6.12 2.34 14.26
CA PHE A 365 5.88 1.01 14.83
C PHE A 365 6.86 0.66 15.94
N GLY A 366 8.14 0.99 15.79
CA GLY A 366 9.17 0.77 16.81
C GLY A 366 8.90 1.52 18.11
N GLN A 367 8.43 2.77 18.04
CA GLN A 367 8.05 3.57 19.20
C GLN A 367 6.88 2.96 19.98
N CYS A 368 5.96 2.29 19.29
CA CYS A 368 4.86 1.57 19.94
C CYS A 368 5.26 0.16 20.41
N GLY A 369 6.54 -0.23 20.30
CA GLY A 369 7.01 -1.58 20.64
C GLY A 369 6.38 -2.67 19.77
N SER A 370 5.97 -2.33 18.54
CA SER A 370 5.25 -3.22 17.65
C SER A 370 6.15 -3.74 16.54
N SER A 371 6.18 -5.06 16.33
CA SER A 371 6.82 -5.72 15.20
C SER A 371 5.88 -5.96 14.00
N ASN A 372 4.73 -5.30 13.98
CA ASN A 372 3.67 -5.54 12.98
C ASN A 372 3.90 -4.86 11.63
N TYR A 373 4.99 -4.16 11.45
CA TYR A 373 5.43 -3.63 10.16
C TYR A 373 6.55 -4.51 9.60
N VAL A 374 6.33 -5.05 8.41
CA VAL A 374 7.32 -5.84 7.68
C VAL A 374 7.56 -5.22 6.31
N ARG A 375 8.82 -4.89 6.05
CA ARG A 375 9.30 -4.45 4.74
C ARG A 375 10.07 -5.57 4.07
N ILE A 376 9.68 -5.94 2.86
CA ILE A 376 10.42 -6.87 2.00
C ILE A 376 11.00 -6.07 0.83
N GLN A 377 12.33 -6.09 0.72
CA GLN A 377 13.06 -5.35 -0.30
C GLN A 377 14.28 -6.15 -0.75
N ALA A 378 14.56 -6.13 -2.06
CA ALA A 378 15.82 -6.67 -2.56
C ALA A 378 16.98 -5.69 -2.26
N ASN A 379 18.01 -6.18 -1.59
CA ASN A 379 19.17 -5.38 -1.18
C ASN A 379 20.37 -5.61 -2.11
N GLY A 380 20.89 -4.55 -2.67
CA GLY A 380 21.60 -4.50 -3.91
C GLY A 380 23.06 -4.93 -3.99
N SER A 381 23.74 -5.45 -2.96
CA SER A 381 25.18 -5.69 -3.11
C SER A 381 25.54 -6.94 -3.94
N SER A 382 24.66 -7.95 -3.98
CA SER A 382 24.85 -9.16 -4.79
C SER A 382 24.17 -9.09 -6.15
N LEU A 383 23.21 -8.18 -6.33
CA LEU A 383 22.33 -8.07 -7.48
C LEU A 383 22.86 -7.09 -8.54
N GLY A 384 23.60 -6.08 -8.12
CA GLY A 384 24.03 -4.95 -8.93
C GLY A 384 24.88 -5.27 -10.16
N ARG A 385 25.56 -6.40 -10.21
CA ARG A 385 26.37 -6.80 -11.36
C ARG A 385 25.59 -7.52 -12.46
N ARG A 386 24.31 -7.85 -12.24
CA ARG A 386 23.52 -8.70 -13.14
C ARG A 386 22.51 -7.96 -14.01
N CYS A 387 22.19 -6.75 -13.68
CA CYS A 387 21.18 -5.97 -14.40
C CYS A 387 21.84 -4.80 -15.14
N GLY A 388 21.45 -4.55 -16.38
CA GLY A 388 21.87 -3.38 -17.14
C GLY A 388 21.04 -2.14 -16.81
N PRO A 389 21.44 -0.96 -17.28
CA PRO A 389 20.73 0.29 -17.03
C PRO A 389 19.28 0.32 -17.55
N ASP A 390 18.93 -0.58 -18.45
CA ASP A 390 17.59 -0.71 -19.04
C ASP A 390 16.84 -1.96 -18.56
N ALA A 391 17.31 -2.61 -17.48
CA ALA A 391 16.76 -3.86 -16.98
C ALA A 391 15.29 -3.78 -16.58
N ASP A 392 14.80 -2.61 -16.19
CA ASP A 392 13.39 -2.34 -15.87
C ASP A 392 12.48 -2.22 -17.11
N THR A 393 13.04 -2.08 -18.31
CA THR A 393 12.30 -1.91 -19.57
C THR A 393 12.67 -2.92 -20.66
N ASP A 394 13.67 -3.79 -20.44
CA ASP A 394 14.07 -4.82 -21.38
C ASP A 394 13.25 -6.11 -21.23
N PRO A 395 12.27 -6.39 -22.11
CA PRO A 395 11.43 -7.57 -22.03
C PRO A 395 12.07 -8.84 -22.61
N SER A 396 13.39 -8.84 -22.83
CA SER A 396 14.08 -10.01 -23.35
C SER A 396 13.95 -11.21 -22.40
N PRO A 397 13.87 -12.45 -22.92
CA PRO A 397 13.79 -13.64 -22.08
C PRO A 397 14.97 -13.78 -21.12
N HIS A 398 16.13 -13.28 -21.50
CA HIS A 398 17.32 -13.27 -20.64
C HIS A 398 17.11 -12.37 -19.42
N ASN A 399 16.65 -11.13 -19.65
CA ASN A 399 16.40 -10.18 -18.57
C ASN A 399 15.26 -10.63 -17.66
N VAL A 400 14.15 -11.14 -18.22
CA VAL A 400 13.05 -11.71 -17.42
C VAL A 400 13.56 -12.85 -16.53
N LYS A 401 14.38 -13.76 -17.06
CA LYS A 401 14.99 -14.84 -16.27
C LYS A 401 15.91 -14.29 -15.17
N THR A 402 16.67 -13.24 -15.47
CA THR A 402 17.50 -12.55 -14.48
C THR A 402 16.66 -11.95 -13.36
N MET A 403 15.54 -11.25 -13.66
CA MET A 403 14.64 -10.70 -12.66
C MET A 403 14.00 -11.78 -11.78
N ILE A 404 13.62 -12.92 -12.36
CA ILE A 404 13.12 -14.08 -11.59
C ILE A 404 14.21 -14.59 -10.64
N GLY A 405 15.45 -14.76 -11.10
CA GLY A 405 16.57 -15.18 -10.26
C GLY A 405 16.86 -14.20 -9.13
N ILE A 406 16.78 -12.90 -9.39
CA ILE A 406 16.90 -11.84 -8.38
C ILE A 406 15.80 -11.96 -7.32
N ALA A 407 14.56 -12.18 -7.74
CA ALA A 407 13.44 -12.34 -6.82
C ALA A 407 13.60 -13.58 -5.92
N GLU A 408 14.10 -14.68 -6.47
CA GLU A 408 14.38 -15.90 -5.71
C GLU A 408 15.55 -15.75 -4.73
N GLU A 409 16.57 -14.97 -5.12
CA GLU A 409 17.67 -14.60 -4.21
C GLU A 409 17.17 -13.66 -3.11
N MET A 410 16.35 -12.67 -3.45
CA MET A 410 15.76 -11.73 -2.48
C MET A 410 15.00 -12.47 -1.38
N LEU A 411 14.22 -13.50 -1.70
CA LEU A 411 13.51 -14.29 -0.68
C LEU A 411 14.46 -14.97 0.31
N LYS A 412 15.66 -15.34 -0.12
CA LYS A 412 16.69 -15.98 0.72
C LYS A 412 17.58 -14.97 1.45
N GLN A 413 17.61 -13.71 1.02
CA GLN A 413 18.37 -12.66 1.69
C GLN A 413 17.83 -12.41 3.08
N LYS A 414 18.74 -12.07 4.01
CA LYS A 414 18.37 -11.60 5.33
C LYS A 414 17.54 -10.33 5.21
N ASN A 415 16.46 -10.26 5.97
CA ASN A 415 15.59 -9.09 6.00
C ASN A 415 16.36 -7.88 6.52
N VAL A 416 16.18 -6.75 5.88
CA VAL A 416 16.77 -5.48 6.31
C VAL A 416 15.71 -4.68 7.02
N GLU A 417 15.88 -4.55 8.33
CA GLU A 417 15.08 -3.64 9.13
C GLU A 417 15.52 -2.21 8.84
N SER A 418 14.59 -1.33 8.56
CA SER A 418 14.88 0.09 8.38
C SER A 418 15.41 0.69 9.67
N VAL A 419 16.56 1.35 9.60
CA VAL A 419 17.17 2.02 10.75
C VAL A 419 17.44 3.48 10.38
N LEU A 420 17.27 4.36 11.36
CA LEU A 420 17.54 5.79 11.31
C LEU A 420 18.90 6.14 10.69
N PHE A 421 18.88 7.19 9.89
CA PHE A 421 20.01 7.95 9.37
C PHE A 421 21.39 7.26 9.40
N GLY A 422 21.74 6.61 8.29
CA GLY A 422 23.10 6.15 8.04
C GLY A 422 23.36 4.64 8.20
N GLY A 423 22.38 3.81 8.46
CA GLY A 423 22.59 2.37 8.53
C GLY A 423 21.34 1.52 8.28
N LYS A 424 21.52 0.41 7.56
CA LYS A 424 20.52 -0.66 7.45
C LYS A 424 20.89 -1.74 8.47
N ARG A 425 19.98 -2.04 9.39
CA ARG A 425 20.15 -3.18 10.30
C ARG A 425 19.73 -4.44 9.57
N ILE A 426 20.65 -5.37 9.44
CA ILE A 426 20.36 -6.68 8.88
C ILE A 426 19.78 -7.55 10.00
N GLY A 427 18.56 -8.02 9.82
CA GLY A 427 17.90 -8.95 10.72
C GLY A 427 18.55 -10.33 10.68
N GLU A 428 18.18 -11.20 11.60
CA GLU A 428 18.64 -12.59 11.61
C GLU A 428 17.84 -13.46 10.64
N GLU A 429 16.55 -13.16 10.47
CA GLU A 429 15.62 -13.88 9.61
C GLU A 429 15.75 -13.45 8.15
N SER A 430 15.52 -14.39 7.24
CA SER A 430 15.40 -14.13 5.80
C SER A 430 14.07 -13.46 5.46
N ASN A 431 13.99 -12.89 4.26
CA ASN A 431 12.73 -12.32 3.76
C ASN A 431 11.62 -13.37 3.66
N SER A 432 11.95 -14.63 3.31
CA SER A 432 10.97 -15.72 3.31
C SER A 432 10.48 -16.07 4.71
N GLU A 433 11.35 -16.15 5.70
CA GLU A 433 10.96 -16.39 7.10
C GLU A 433 10.09 -15.27 7.65
N LYS A 434 10.38 -14.00 7.31
CA LYS A 434 9.52 -12.86 7.65
C LYS A 434 8.15 -12.95 6.98
N LEU A 435 8.07 -13.37 5.70
CA LEU A 435 6.80 -13.60 5.02
C LEU A 435 6.02 -14.77 5.62
N ASP A 436 6.70 -15.85 6.03
CA ASP A 436 6.08 -16.97 6.73
C ASP A 436 5.48 -16.54 8.08
N TRP A 437 6.26 -15.79 8.88
CA TRP A 437 5.75 -15.21 10.12
C TRP A 437 4.54 -14.30 9.86
N PHE A 438 4.61 -13.46 8.83
CA PHE A 438 3.52 -12.55 8.50
C PHE A 438 2.26 -13.31 8.06
N ALA A 439 2.41 -14.38 7.27
CA ALA A 439 1.32 -15.26 6.89
C ALA A 439 0.65 -15.92 8.12
N ASP A 440 1.43 -16.34 9.12
CA ASP A 440 0.89 -16.85 10.39
C ASP A 440 0.05 -15.79 11.11
N GLN A 441 0.53 -14.53 11.16
CA GLN A 441 -0.23 -13.44 11.77
C GLN A 441 -1.53 -13.15 11.02
N LEU A 442 -1.52 -13.17 9.68
CA LEU A 442 -2.71 -13.00 8.85
C LEU A 442 -3.74 -14.11 9.09
N VAL A 443 -3.30 -15.38 9.08
CA VAL A 443 -4.17 -16.54 9.33
C VAL A 443 -4.74 -16.47 10.75
N LEU A 444 -3.92 -16.12 11.74
CA LEU A 444 -4.37 -15.96 13.12
C LEU A 444 -5.42 -14.86 13.25
N GLU A 445 -5.19 -13.71 12.61
CA GLU A 445 -6.15 -12.60 12.62
C GLU A 445 -7.44 -12.99 11.90
N HIS A 446 -7.36 -13.67 10.76
CA HIS A 446 -8.52 -14.16 10.02
C HIS A 446 -9.38 -15.14 10.88
N LYS A 447 -8.72 -16.08 11.57
CA LYS A 447 -9.40 -17.01 12.51
C LYS A 447 -10.03 -16.27 13.69
N ARG A 448 -9.35 -15.28 14.25
CA ARG A 448 -9.90 -14.45 15.34
C ARG A 448 -11.15 -13.70 14.92
N ARG A 449 -11.23 -13.23 13.69
CA ARG A 449 -12.40 -12.49 13.16
C ARG A 449 -13.63 -13.37 13.05
N SER A 450 -13.50 -14.63 12.66
CA SER A 450 -14.63 -15.56 12.60
C SER A 450 -15.25 -15.89 13.96
N CYS A 451 -14.51 -15.67 15.05
CA CYS A 451 -14.99 -15.88 16.43
C CYS A 451 -15.55 -14.61 17.09
N ARG A 452 -15.53 -13.44 16.42
CA ARG A 452 -15.97 -12.17 16.98
C ARG A 452 -17.43 -11.88 16.70
N ILE A 453 -18.10 -11.27 17.68
CA ILE A 453 -19.49 -10.82 17.56
C ILE A 453 -19.55 -9.52 16.74
N ALA A 454 -18.59 -8.61 16.95
CA ALA A 454 -18.54 -7.33 16.23
C ALA A 454 -17.49 -7.37 15.08
N PRO A 455 -17.83 -6.89 13.89
CA PRO A 455 -16.87 -6.84 12.78
C PRO A 455 -15.75 -5.83 13.07
N THR A 456 -14.51 -6.19 12.74
CA THR A 456 -13.35 -5.31 12.88
C THR A 456 -13.38 -4.17 11.85
N VAL A 457 -14.04 -4.40 10.73
CA VAL A 457 -14.15 -3.48 9.59
C VAL A 457 -15.60 -3.40 9.13
N ALA A 458 -16.07 -2.19 8.89
CA ALA A 458 -17.41 -1.90 8.38
C ALA A 458 -17.34 -1.50 6.92
N PHE A 459 -17.03 -2.45 6.02
CA PHE A 459 -16.94 -2.14 4.60
C PHE A 459 -18.26 -1.64 4.02
N LYS A 460 -18.22 -0.49 3.37
CA LYS A 460 -19.31 -0.04 2.52
C LYS A 460 -19.48 -1.02 1.35
N GLN A 461 -20.70 -1.42 1.10
CA GLN A 461 -21.04 -2.22 -0.07
C GLN A 461 -21.54 -1.32 -1.20
N ALA A 462 -21.15 -1.63 -2.44
CA ALA A 462 -21.75 -0.99 -3.59
C ALA A 462 -23.27 -1.28 -3.58
N ALA A 463 -24.08 -0.25 -3.76
CA ALA A 463 -25.53 -0.45 -3.92
C ALA A 463 -25.75 -1.42 -5.08
N THR A 464 -26.53 -2.47 -4.86
CA THR A 464 -26.94 -3.39 -5.92
C THR A 464 -27.67 -2.58 -6.98
N ARG A 465 -27.06 -2.38 -8.15
CA ARG A 465 -27.75 -1.81 -9.29
C ARG A 465 -28.82 -2.80 -9.70
N THR A 466 -30.07 -2.51 -9.37
CA THR A 466 -31.22 -3.16 -10.01
C THR A 466 -31.13 -2.86 -11.51
N ALA A 467 -30.99 -3.93 -12.29
CA ALA A 467 -30.89 -3.89 -13.75
C ALA A 467 -32.14 -3.31 -14.40
#